data_6f7f3495dbc3c579674d81ccaa7bdfe3
#
_entry.id   6f7f3495dbc3c579674d81ccaa7bdfe3
#
_cell.length_a   1.000
_cell.length_b   1.000
_cell.length_c   1.000
_cell.angle_alpha   90.00
_cell.angle_beta   90.00
_cell.angle_gamma   90.00
#
_symmetry.space_group_name_H-M   'P 1'
#
loop_
_entity.id
_entity.type
_entity.pdbx_description
1 polymer ?
#
loop_
_entity_poly.entity_id
_entity_poly.type
_entity_poly.pdbx_seq_one_letter_code
_entity_poly.pdbx_strand_id
1 'polypeptide(L)'
;MHPKAIRKRLIDAVPAVADFDDESRHHDAQEWVSNLMDAVGDCLPSELGEQWRKLYNIGVTAEYVCDGPGHHRAIKAEVKQSLLSVPVLDEDRRPIENIDAAIAEELHLQWVPRRCSECDSQMSAEHSTITSCPEVSLPLYQS
;
A
#
# COMPACT_ATOMS: atom_id res chain seq x y z
N MET A 1 19.89 -5.89 -23.91
CA MET A 1 19.86 -4.44 -23.58
C MET A 1 20.42 -4.30 -22.16
N HIS A 2 21.32 -3.34 -21.93
CA HIS A 2 21.95 -3.17 -20.61
C HIS A 2 20.95 -2.57 -19.60
N PRO A 3 20.84 -3.05 -18.35
CA PRO A 3 19.86 -2.55 -17.36
C PRO A 3 19.88 -1.03 -17.16
N LYS A 4 21.06 -0.41 -17.14
CA LYS A 4 21.21 1.06 -17.04
C LYS A 4 20.55 1.81 -18.20
N ALA A 5 20.55 1.24 -19.40
CA ALA A 5 19.93 1.89 -20.57
C ALA A 5 18.39 1.81 -20.51
N ILE A 6 17.84 0.74 -19.91
CA ILE A 6 16.39 0.60 -19.67
C ILE A 6 15.97 1.62 -18.62
N ARG A 7 16.68 1.67 -17.48
CA ARG A 7 16.41 2.63 -16.41
C ARG A 7 16.40 4.07 -16.94
N LYS A 8 17.44 4.46 -17.68
CA LYS A 8 17.51 5.82 -18.24
C LYS A 8 16.32 6.14 -19.14
N ARG A 9 15.94 5.22 -20.04
CA ARG A 9 14.79 5.43 -20.92
C ARG A 9 13.47 5.54 -20.15
N LEU A 10 13.29 4.79 -19.06
CA LEU A 10 12.11 4.90 -18.20
C LEU A 10 12.07 6.25 -17.49
N ILE A 11 13.19 6.71 -16.94
CA ILE A 11 13.31 8.03 -16.30
C ILE A 11 13.03 9.16 -17.29
N ASP A 12 13.59 9.08 -18.50
CA ASP A 12 13.36 10.07 -19.55
C ASP A 12 11.89 10.09 -20.02
N ALA A 13 11.20 8.95 -19.99
CA ALA A 13 9.81 8.82 -20.42
C ALA A 13 8.79 9.13 -19.31
N VAL A 14 9.17 9.00 -18.06
CA VAL A 14 8.29 9.12 -16.89
C VAL A 14 8.91 10.08 -15.88
N PRO A 15 8.63 11.40 -15.98
CA PRO A 15 9.22 12.41 -15.10
C PRO A 15 8.98 12.16 -13.60
N ALA A 16 7.88 11.50 -13.23
CA ALA A 16 7.56 11.16 -11.84
C ALA A 16 8.59 10.23 -11.19
N VAL A 17 9.41 9.52 -11.98
CA VAL A 17 10.50 8.67 -11.46
C VAL A 17 11.88 9.28 -11.67
N ALA A 18 11.96 10.55 -12.07
CA ALA A 18 13.24 11.22 -12.33
C ALA A 18 14.14 11.33 -11.09
N ASP A 19 13.54 11.51 -9.92
CA ASP A 19 14.26 11.60 -8.64
C ASP A 19 15.01 10.30 -8.28
N PHE A 20 14.64 9.18 -8.91
CA PHE A 20 15.32 7.89 -8.74
C PHE A 20 16.61 7.76 -9.59
N ASP A 21 17.01 8.78 -10.34
CA ASP A 21 18.27 8.77 -11.09
C ASP A 21 19.51 9.08 -10.21
N ASP A 22 19.29 9.58 -9.00
CA ASP A 22 20.38 9.83 -8.03
C ASP A 22 20.93 8.50 -7.48
N GLU A 23 22.04 8.04 -8.06
CA GLU A 23 22.73 6.80 -7.65
C GLU A 23 23.31 6.89 -6.21
N SER A 24 23.37 8.09 -5.61
CA SER A 24 23.87 8.30 -4.25
C SER A 24 22.80 7.98 -3.18
N ARG A 25 21.54 7.87 -3.56
CA ARG A 25 20.43 7.57 -2.68
C ARG A 25 20.01 6.10 -2.78
N HIS A 26 19.78 5.48 -1.64
CA HIS A 26 19.05 4.22 -1.59
C HIS A 26 17.57 4.52 -1.76
N HIS A 27 17.03 4.20 -2.93
CA HIS A 27 15.61 4.32 -3.21
C HIS A 27 14.88 3.03 -2.82
N ASP A 28 13.70 3.19 -2.26
CA ASP A 28 12.82 2.08 -1.99
C ASP A 28 12.27 1.54 -3.33
N ALA A 29 12.51 0.26 -3.59
CA ALA A 29 12.02 -0.40 -4.79
C ALA A 29 10.48 -0.40 -4.86
N GLN A 30 9.81 -0.46 -3.72
CA GLN A 30 8.36 -0.39 -3.61
C GLN A 30 7.85 0.99 -4.05
N GLU A 31 8.46 2.06 -3.54
CA GLU A 31 8.11 3.42 -3.93
C GLU A 31 8.31 3.63 -5.43
N TRP A 32 9.44 3.14 -5.98
CA TRP A 32 9.71 3.24 -7.40
C TRP A 32 8.67 2.52 -8.27
N VAL A 33 8.31 1.28 -7.91
CA VAL A 33 7.29 0.50 -8.63
C VAL A 33 5.93 1.18 -8.55
N SER A 34 5.54 1.66 -7.38
CA SER A 34 4.26 2.37 -7.18
C SER A 34 4.18 3.61 -8.07
N ASN A 35 5.20 4.48 -8.02
CA ASN A 35 5.26 5.68 -8.84
C ASN A 35 5.25 5.38 -10.35
N LEU A 36 5.93 4.31 -10.78
CA LEU A 36 5.91 3.87 -12.17
C LEU A 36 4.52 3.42 -12.61
N MET A 37 3.83 2.61 -11.78
CA MET A 37 2.49 2.10 -12.08
C MET A 37 1.47 3.24 -12.18
N ASP A 38 1.54 4.20 -11.28
CA ASP A 38 0.67 5.39 -11.28
C ASP A 38 0.94 6.27 -12.52
N ALA A 39 2.20 6.53 -12.81
CA ALA A 39 2.58 7.33 -13.98
C ALA A 39 2.16 6.70 -15.31
N VAL A 40 2.24 5.37 -15.44
CA VAL A 40 1.69 4.66 -16.63
C VAL A 40 0.18 4.88 -16.71
N GLY A 41 -0.55 4.76 -15.60
CA GLY A 41 -1.98 5.01 -15.56
C GLY A 41 -2.36 6.44 -15.95
N ASP A 42 -1.55 7.43 -15.56
CA ASP A 42 -1.77 8.84 -15.86
C ASP A 42 -1.45 9.21 -17.34
N CYS A 43 -0.54 8.48 -17.96
CA CYS A 43 -0.22 8.65 -19.38
C CYS A 43 -1.26 8.03 -20.32
N LEU A 44 -2.13 7.16 -19.85
CA LEU A 44 -3.18 6.53 -20.64
C LEU A 44 -4.42 7.43 -20.76
N PRO A 45 -5.22 7.30 -21.86
CA PRO A 45 -6.56 7.87 -21.89
C PRO A 45 -7.38 7.45 -20.66
N SER A 46 -8.26 8.33 -20.14
CA SER A 46 -8.93 8.16 -18.85
C SER A 46 -9.54 6.77 -18.63
N GLU A 47 -10.28 6.25 -19.63
CA GLU A 47 -10.89 4.90 -19.54
C GLU A 47 -9.85 3.78 -19.41
N LEU A 48 -8.76 3.86 -20.18
CA LEU A 48 -7.68 2.87 -20.13
C LEU A 48 -6.86 3.02 -18.85
N GLY A 49 -6.67 4.25 -18.36
CA GLY A 49 -6.02 4.53 -17.09
C GLY A 49 -6.79 3.94 -15.91
N GLU A 50 -8.12 4.05 -15.93
CA GLU A 50 -8.96 3.42 -14.90
C GLU A 50 -8.90 1.88 -14.97
N GLN A 51 -8.97 1.30 -16.17
CA GLN A 51 -8.82 -0.14 -16.36
C GLN A 51 -7.44 -0.61 -15.89
N TRP A 52 -6.38 0.13 -16.25
CA TRP A 52 -5.03 -0.14 -15.79
C TRP A 52 -4.95 -0.18 -14.26
N ARG A 53 -5.49 0.83 -13.56
CA ARG A 53 -5.47 0.87 -12.09
C ARG A 53 -6.27 -0.27 -11.46
N LYS A 54 -7.35 -0.74 -12.07
CA LYS A 54 -8.11 -1.90 -11.59
C LYS A 54 -7.32 -3.21 -11.64
N LEU A 55 -6.31 -3.30 -12.51
CA LEU A 55 -5.50 -4.51 -12.64
C LEU A 55 -4.58 -4.75 -11.44
N TYR A 56 -4.21 -3.71 -10.70
CA TYR A 56 -3.24 -3.85 -9.60
C TYR A 56 -3.60 -3.12 -8.31
N ASN A 57 -4.58 -2.21 -8.33
CA ASN A 57 -4.94 -1.49 -7.11
C ASN A 57 -5.71 -2.37 -6.13
N ILE A 58 -5.27 -2.28 -4.88
CA ILE A 58 -5.92 -2.86 -3.71
C ILE A 58 -6.65 -1.72 -3.01
N GLY A 59 -7.93 -1.88 -2.74
CA GLY A 59 -8.69 -0.96 -1.90
C GLY A 59 -8.54 -1.36 -0.43
N VAL A 60 -8.15 -0.41 0.41
CA VAL A 60 -8.04 -0.61 1.85
C VAL A 60 -8.82 0.49 2.56
N THR A 61 -9.60 0.12 3.56
CA THR A 61 -10.25 1.03 4.51
C THR A 61 -9.77 0.73 5.92
N ALA A 62 -9.84 1.71 6.82
CA ALA A 62 -9.53 1.51 8.22
C ALA A 62 -10.68 2.02 9.10
N GLU A 63 -11.06 1.22 10.07
CA GLU A 63 -11.95 1.61 11.17
C GLU A 63 -11.10 1.94 12.40
N TYR A 64 -11.40 3.05 13.03
CA TYR A 64 -10.74 3.49 14.27
C TYR A 64 -11.74 3.47 15.40
N VAL A 65 -11.38 2.88 16.51
CA VAL A 65 -12.17 2.88 17.74
C VAL A 65 -11.32 3.48 18.86
N CYS A 66 -11.73 4.63 19.42
CA CYS A 66 -10.96 5.27 20.48
C CYS A 66 -11.00 4.46 21.78
N ASP A 67 -9.95 4.54 22.60
CA ASP A 67 -9.86 3.90 23.91
C ASP A 67 -10.62 4.64 25.02
N GLY A 68 -11.21 5.79 24.71
CA GLY A 68 -12.01 6.58 25.64
C GLY A 68 -13.36 5.94 25.98
N PRO A 69 -14.04 6.45 27.02
CA PRO A 69 -15.23 5.83 27.59
C PRO A 69 -16.41 5.69 26.63
N GLY A 70 -16.41 6.44 25.52
CA GLY A 70 -17.47 6.37 24.50
C GLY A 70 -17.19 5.37 23.39
N HIS A 71 -15.98 4.83 23.27
CA HIS A 71 -15.54 3.96 22.17
C HIS A 71 -16.00 4.49 20.80
N HIS A 72 -15.79 5.80 20.58
CA HIS A 72 -16.24 6.45 19.35
C HIS A 72 -15.56 5.86 18.14
N ARG A 73 -16.33 5.67 17.08
CA ARG A 73 -15.88 5.04 15.84
C ARG A 73 -15.70 6.09 14.74
N ALA A 74 -14.64 5.93 13.96
CA ALA A 74 -14.41 6.69 12.74
C ALA A 74 -13.93 5.76 11.65
N ILE A 75 -14.45 5.94 10.44
CA ILE A 75 -14.03 5.15 9.28
C ILE A 75 -13.25 6.07 8.35
N LYS A 76 -12.04 5.65 7.97
CA LYS A 76 -11.26 6.31 6.94
C LYS A 76 -11.84 5.93 5.57
N ALA A 77 -11.95 6.90 4.68
CA ALA A 77 -12.32 6.63 3.31
C ALA A 77 -11.38 5.59 2.68
N GLU A 78 -11.90 4.79 1.75
CA GLU A 78 -11.11 3.82 1.00
C GLU A 78 -9.91 4.52 0.35
N VAL A 79 -8.74 3.93 0.54
CA VAL A 79 -7.51 4.31 -0.13
C VAL A 79 -7.17 3.20 -1.11
N LYS A 80 -6.91 3.57 -2.37
CA LYS A 80 -6.41 2.65 -3.39
C LYS A 80 -4.91 2.75 -3.45
N GLN A 81 -4.25 1.61 -3.36
CA GLN A 81 -2.79 1.51 -3.40
C GLN A 81 -2.36 0.38 -4.33
N SER A 82 -1.26 0.58 -5.02
CA SER A 82 -0.72 -0.41 -5.98
C SER A 82 0.04 -1.54 -5.32
N LEU A 83 0.44 -1.36 -4.08
CA LEU A 83 1.23 -2.33 -3.32
C LEU A 83 0.72 -2.39 -1.88
N LEU A 84 0.63 -3.59 -1.34
CA LEU A 84 0.41 -3.85 0.08
C LEU A 84 1.75 -4.27 0.69
N SER A 85 2.27 -3.45 1.60
CA SER A 85 3.41 -3.85 2.42
C SER A 85 2.94 -4.84 3.47
N VAL A 86 3.65 -5.96 3.59
CA VAL A 86 3.36 -6.95 4.62
C VAL A 86 4.63 -7.23 5.42
N PRO A 87 4.52 -7.45 6.74
CA PRO A 87 5.67 -7.77 7.57
C PRO A 87 6.23 -9.15 7.21
N VAL A 88 7.52 -9.33 7.35
CA VAL A 88 8.20 -10.63 7.22
C VAL A 88 8.47 -11.28 8.58
N LEU A 89 8.31 -10.52 9.65
CA LEU A 89 8.47 -10.95 11.03
C LEU A 89 7.21 -10.57 11.81
N ASP A 90 6.78 -11.44 12.71
CA ASP A 90 5.72 -11.17 13.68
C ASP A 90 6.19 -10.22 14.81
N GLU A 91 5.32 -9.89 15.76
CA GLU A 91 5.62 -9.03 16.91
C GLU A 91 6.74 -9.59 17.80
N ASP A 92 6.90 -10.92 17.85
CA ASP A 92 7.98 -11.62 18.57
C ASP A 92 9.29 -11.70 17.76
N ARG A 93 9.36 -11.09 16.58
CA ARG A 93 10.48 -11.14 15.62
C ARG A 93 10.76 -12.54 15.07
N ARG A 94 9.74 -13.37 14.95
CA ARG A 94 9.82 -14.68 14.29
C ARG A 94 9.42 -14.54 12.83
N PRO A 95 10.05 -15.29 11.92
CA PRO A 95 9.66 -15.30 10.52
C PRO A 95 8.19 -15.72 10.33
N ILE A 96 7.44 -14.95 9.55
CA ILE A 96 6.08 -15.31 9.17
C ILE A 96 6.15 -16.37 8.08
N GLU A 97 5.41 -17.47 8.25
CA GLU A 97 5.58 -18.68 7.44
C GLU A 97 5.06 -18.55 6.00
N ASN A 98 4.02 -17.72 5.80
CA ASN A 98 3.38 -17.58 4.49
C ASN A 98 2.74 -16.21 4.30
N ILE A 99 2.35 -15.92 3.06
CA ILE A 99 1.80 -14.62 2.68
C ILE A 99 0.44 -14.34 3.34
N ASP A 100 -0.41 -15.36 3.54
CA ASP A 100 -1.72 -15.17 4.15
C ASP A 100 -1.59 -14.75 5.61
N ALA A 101 -0.64 -15.35 6.34
CA ALA A 101 -0.30 -14.95 7.69
C ALA A 101 0.28 -13.53 7.73
N ALA A 102 1.13 -13.16 6.76
CA ALA A 102 1.69 -11.82 6.68
C ALA A 102 0.61 -10.75 6.38
N ILE A 103 -0.36 -11.06 5.51
CA ILE A 103 -1.51 -10.18 5.26
C ILE A 103 -2.38 -10.06 6.50
N ALA A 104 -2.64 -11.18 7.19
CA ALA A 104 -3.42 -11.17 8.43
C ALA A 104 -2.74 -10.33 9.52
N GLU A 105 -1.43 -10.39 9.63
CA GLU A 105 -0.64 -9.58 10.56
C GLU A 105 -0.70 -8.09 10.22
N GLU A 106 -0.57 -7.72 8.94
CA GLU A 106 -0.69 -6.32 8.49
C GLU A 106 -2.09 -5.74 8.76
N LEU A 107 -3.13 -6.56 8.61
CA LEU A 107 -4.51 -6.15 8.83
C LEU A 107 -4.96 -6.31 10.30
N HIS A 108 -4.08 -6.85 11.15
CA HIS A 108 -4.38 -7.05 12.56
C HIS A 108 -4.67 -5.72 13.26
N LEU A 109 -5.49 -5.78 14.30
CA LEU A 109 -5.84 -4.62 15.11
C LEU A 109 -4.58 -4.04 15.76
N GLN A 110 -4.30 -2.77 15.47
CA GLN A 110 -3.14 -2.05 15.99
C GLN A 110 -3.57 -0.85 16.82
N TRP A 111 -2.83 -0.54 17.88
CA TRP A 111 -3.02 0.68 18.64
C TRP A 111 -2.18 1.80 18.02
N VAL A 112 -2.87 2.85 17.56
CA VAL A 112 -2.22 4.00 16.91
C VAL A 112 -2.47 5.29 17.68
N PRO A 113 -1.49 6.21 17.71
CA PRO A 113 -1.67 7.54 18.28
C PRO A 113 -2.60 8.35 17.38
N ARG A 114 -3.86 8.43 17.77
CA ARG A 114 -4.90 9.18 17.07
C ARG A 114 -5.84 9.82 18.06
N ARG A 115 -5.94 11.16 18.02
CA ARG A 115 -6.85 11.92 18.85
C ARG A 115 -8.30 11.73 18.40
N CYS A 116 -9.16 11.39 19.34
CA CYS A 116 -10.58 11.32 19.12
C CYS A 116 -11.19 12.74 19.18
N SER A 117 -12.04 13.09 18.21
CA SER A 117 -12.74 14.38 18.17
C SER A 117 -13.84 14.51 19.22
N GLU A 118 -14.34 13.39 19.72
CA GLU A 118 -15.51 13.35 20.62
C GLU A 118 -15.13 13.32 22.11
N CYS A 119 -13.99 12.75 22.47
CA CYS A 119 -13.62 12.56 23.88
C CYS A 119 -12.16 12.88 24.19
N ASP A 120 -11.41 13.46 23.27
CA ASP A 120 -9.99 13.82 23.40
C ASP A 120 -9.03 12.65 23.75
N SER A 121 -9.50 11.41 23.71
CA SER A 121 -8.61 10.25 23.81
C SER A 121 -7.49 10.36 22.77
N GLN A 122 -6.26 9.99 23.15
CA GLN A 122 -5.06 10.13 22.32
C GLN A 122 -4.71 8.85 21.57
N MET A 123 -5.39 7.75 21.85
CA MET A 123 -5.14 6.44 21.27
C MET A 123 -6.42 5.89 20.64
N SER A 124 -6.25 5.17 19.55
CA SER A 124 -7.34 4.43 18.90
C SER A 124 -6.85 3.06 18.45
N ALA A 125 -7.73 2.08 18.55
CA ALA A 125 -7.54 0.81 17.87
C ALA A 125 -7.86 1.01 16.38
N GLU A 126 -6.92 0.69 15.51
CA GLU A 126 -7.08 0.67 14.05
C GLU A 126 -7.30 -0.76 13.59
N HIS A 127 -8.34 -0.98 12.81
CA HIS A 127 -8.61 -2.21 12.12
C HIS A 127 -8.71 -1.97 10.63
N SER A 128 -7.75 -2.45 9.87
CA SER A 128 -7.70 -2.33 8.41
C SER A 128 -8.42 -3.49 7.73
N THR A 129 -9.09 -3.19 6.62
CA THR A 129 -9.84 -4.19 5.84
C THR A 129 -9.59 -3.97 4.35
N ILE A 130 -9.29 -5.04 3.62
CA ILE A 130 -9.24 -5.00 2.15
C ILE A 130 -10.67 -4.98 1.62
N THR A 131 -11.02 -3.91 0.90
CA THR A 131 -12.36 -3.69 0.33
C THR A 131 -12.46 -4.10 -1.13
N SER A 132 -11.34 -4.07 -1.84
CA SER A 132 -11.25 -4.54 -3.22
C SER A 132 -9.88 -5.12 -3.52
N CYS A 133 -9.86 -6.18 -4.33
CA CYS A 133 -8.63 -6.80 -4.83
C CYS A 133 -8.48 -6.51 -6.32
N PRO A 134 -7.24 -6.52 -6.84
CA PRO A 134 -7.00 -6.40 -8.27
C PRO A 134 -7.70 -7.51 -9.06
N GLU A 135 -8.15 -7.18 -10.28
CA GLU A 135 -8.77 -8.17 -11.18
C GLU A 135 -7.76 -9.25 -11.64
N VAL A 136 -6.49 -8.90 -11.71
CA VAL A 136 -5.42 -9.87 -11.92
C VAL A 136 -5.07 -10.48 -10.58
N SER A 137 -5.70 -11.59 -10.25
CA SER A 137 -5.14 -12.50 -9.27
C SER A 137 -3.85 -13.06 -9.88
N LEU A 138 -2.69 -12.58 -9.44
CA LEU A 138 -1.49 -13.36 -9.61
C LEU A 138 -1.82 -14.76 -9.09
N PRO A 139 -1.48 -15.84 -9.85
CA PRO A 139 -1.66 -17.18 -9.33
C PRO A 139 -0.80 -17.30 -8.07
N LEU A 140 -1.41 -16.97 -6.94
CA LEU A 140 -0.86 -17.29 -5.65
C LEU A 140 -0.80 -18.82 -5.64
N TYR A 141 0.38 -19.35 -5.60
CA TYR A 141 0.72 -20.72 -5.38
C TYR A 141 -0.41 -21.50 -4.70
N GLN A 142 -1.14 -22.28 -5.50
CA GLN A 142 -1.85 -23.42 -4.99
C GLN A 142 -0.80 -24.51 -4.81
N SER A 143 -0.34 -24.65 -3.59
CA SER A 143 0.46 -25.81 -3.15
C SER A 143 -0.44 -27.01 -2.99
#